data_933e6b12e8a0701cd9d897da2a821452
#
_entry.id   933e6b12e8a0701cd9d897da2a821452
#
_cell.length_a   1.000
_cell.length_b   1.000
_cell.length_c   1.000
_cell.angle_alpha   90.00
_cell.angle_beta   90.00
_cell.angle_gamma   90.00
#
_symmetry.space_group_name_H-M   'P 1'
#
loop_
_entity.id
_entity.type
_entity.pdbx_description
1 polymer ?
#
loop_
_entity_poly.entity_id
_entity_poly.type
_entity_poly.pdbx_seq_one_letter_code
_entity_poly.pdbx_strand_id
1 'polypeptide(L)'
;MDKRVILVVACLVSLPATSGAEDGKPWDPALGTATITGTVKFDGKPPPMRPIDMAGADAKCAELHGGKRPKPETVVVNDNGTLRNVFVWVKAGIEGWSFPPAEGDAALDQKGCMYYPHVQFVRKDQSLSVKTSDPTAHNVHGYGKVNRPFNRSQPPGAADVVVKMNRDEVPPMKVKCDIHPWMNAYIAVVAHPYYAVTGPDGSFKLANLPPGTYTIEAWHEKYEATEQTVKIGDKETQTIEFTYPKKK
;
A
#
# COMPACT_ATOMS: atom_id res chain seq x y z
N MET A 1 -24.07 70.56 36.08
CA MET A 1 -23.66 69.27 36.65
C MET A 1 -23.63 68.28 35.48
N ASP A 2 -22.44 68.18 34.82
CA ASP A 2 -22.26 67.28 33.65
C ASP A 2 -21.79 65.92 34.12
N LYS A 3 -22.59 64.90 33.84
CA LYS A 3 -22.21 63.49 34.05
C LYS A 3 -21.58 62.97 32.77
N ARG A 4 -20.24 62.86 32.75
CA ARG A 4 -19.51 62.17 31.68
C ARG A 4 -19.60 60.67 31.87
N VAL A 5 -20.26 59.97 30.95
CA VAL A 5 -20.31 58.49 30.88
C VAL A 5 -19.03 58.06 30.18
N ILE A 6 -18.16 57.33 30.87
CA ILE A 6 -16.97 56.71 30.30
C ILE A 6 -17.39 55.36 29.75
N LEU A 7 -17.34 55.20 28.44
CA LEU A 7 -17.57 53.92 27.75
C LEU A 7 -16.27 53.12 27.74
N VAL A 8 -16.16 52.07 28.52
CA VAL A 8 -15.05 51.13 28.49
C VAL A 8 -15.31 50.10 27.36
N VAL A 9 -14.57 50.24 26.29
CA VAL A 9 -14.57 49.26 25.21
C VAL A 9 -13.64 48.11 25.58
N ALA A 10 -14.20 46.98 25.99
CA ALA A 10 -13.41 45.76 26.21
C ALA A 10 -13.01 45.14 24.84
N CYS A 11 -11.75 45.24 24.49
CA CYS A 11 -11.19 44.61 23.31
C CYS A 11 -10.99 43.13 23.62
N LEU A 12 -11.90 42.29 23.13
CA LEU A 12 -11.76 40.81 23.14
C LEU A 12 -10.68 40.42 22.13
N VAL A 13 -9.48 40.16 22.63
CA VAL A 13 -8.42 39.53 21.84
C VAL A 13 -8.75 38.07 21.69
N SER A 14 -9.29 37.69 20.54
CA SER A 14 -9.44 36.28 20.15
C SER A 14 -8.06 35.72 19.81
N LEU A 15 -7.50 34.90 20.69
CA LEU A 15 -6.35 34.05 20.39
C LEU A 15 -6.73 33.06 19.29
N PRO A 16 -5.95 32.91 18.21
CA PRO A 16 -6.16 31.87 17.26
C PRO A 16 -5.92 30.52 17.97
N ALA A 17 -6.94 29.65 17.99
CA ALA A 17 -6.77 28.25 18.34
C ALA A 17 -5.85 27.60 17.28
N THR A 18 -4.57 27.46 17.58
CA THR A 18 -3.68 26.60 16.82
C THR A 18 -4.17 25.16 17.06
N SER A 19 -4.89 24.59 16.08
CA SER A 19 -5.11 23.18 16.00
C SER A 19 -3.74 22.52 15.70
N GLY A 20 -2.96 22.30 16.74
CA GLY A 20 -1.78 21.46 16.67
C GLY A 20 -2.29 20.05 16.33
N ALA A 21 -2.04 19.57 15.12
CA ALA A 21 -1.94 18.14 14.91
C ALA A 21 -0.93 17.66 15.96
N GLU A 22 -1.29 16.72 16.81
CA GLU A 22 -0.32 16.08 17.72
C GLU A 22 0.70 15.38 16.84
N ASP A 23 1.81 16.07 16.57
CA ASP A 23 2.98 15.46 15.96
C ASP A 23 3.45 14.39 16.94
N GLY A 24 3.32 13.11 16.56
CA GLY A 24 3.74 12.00 17.39
C GLY A 24 5.21 12.13 17.81
N LYS A 25 5.60 11.44 18.87
CA LYS A 25 6.98 11.40 19.33
C LYS A 25 7.90 10.97 18.16
N PRO A 26 8.98 11.72 17.86
CA PRO A 26 9.90 11.34 16.80
C PRO A 26 10.43 9.93 16.98
N TRP A 27 10.43 9.17 15.91
CA TRP A 27 10.95 7.80 15.89
C TRP A 27 12.48 7.81 16.17
N ASP A 28 12.90 6.99 17.14
CA ASP A 28 14.32 6.74 17.42
C ASP A 28 14.69 5.34 16.89
N PRO A 29 15.54 5.26 15.84
CA PRO A 29 15.99 3.98 15.29
C PRO A 29 16.69 3.06 16.30
N ALA A 30 17.30 3.62 17.36
CA ALA A 30 17.96 2.84 18.40
C ALA A 30 17.00 1.95 19.21
N LEU A 31 15.70 2.27 19.19
CA LEU A 31 14.66 1.46 19.82
C LEU A 31 14.27 0.24 18.98
N GLY A 32 14.61 0.24 17.70
CA GLY A 32 14.25 -0.80 16.75
C GLY A 32 15.17 -2.00 16.80
N THR A 33 15.03 -2.86 17.79
CA THR A 33 15.93 -4.00 18.03
C THR A 33 15.31 -5.35 17.64
N ALA A 34 13.99 -5.44 17.55
CA ALA A 34 13.27 -6.69 17.35
C ALA A 34 12.86 -6.92 15.89
N THR A 35 12.55 -8.16 15.55
CA THR A 35 12.13 -8.55 14.20
C THR A 35 10.97 -9.55 14.25
N ILE A 36 9.94 -9.31 13.43
CA ILE A 36 8.90 -10.30 13.14
C ILE A 36 9.15 -10.83 11.73
N THR A 37 9.31 -12.13 11.60
CA THR A 37 9.38 -12.83 10.31
C THR A 37 8.17 -13.72 10.13
N GLY A 38 7.93 -14.15 8.91
CA GLY A 38 6.86 -15.12 8.70
C GLY A 38 6.69 -15.54 7.26
N THR A 39 5.72 -16.40 7.06
CA THR A 39 5.30 -16.87 5.74
C THR A 39 3.78 -16.79 5.62
N VAL A 40 3.32 -16.63 4.39
CA VAL A 40 1.90 -16.73 4.07
C VAL A 40 1.68 -18.00 3.25
N LYS A 41 0.99 -18.96 3.82
CA LYS A 41 0.67 -20.25 3.19
C LYS A 41 -0.66 -20.19 2.44
N PHE A 42 -0.76 -21.04 1.44
CA PHE A 42 -2.02 -21.31 0.75
C PHE A 42 -2.50 -22.73 1.08
N ASP A 43 -3.69 -22.86 1.66
CA ASP A 43 -4.30 -24.15 2.02
C ASP A 43 -5.32 -24.54 0.97
N GLY A 44 -5.16 -25.73 0.41
CA GLY A 44 -6.05 -26.30 -0.59
C GLY A 44 -5.55 -26.19 -2.03
N LYS A 45 -6.45 -26.47 -2.97
CA LYS A 45 -6.13 -26.43 -4.40
C LYS A 45 -6.16 -25.00 -4.93
N PRO A 46 -5.07 -24.51 -5.58
CA PRO A 46 -5.09 -23.21 -6.22
C PRO A 46 -6.24 -23.06 -7.21
N PRO A 47 -6.93 -21.91 -7.22
CA PRO A 47 -8.00 -21.68 -8.19
C PRO A 47 -7.42 -21.65 -9.61
N PRO A 48 -8.14 -22.16 -10.61
CA PRO A 48 -7.68 -22.12 -11.99
C PRO A 48 -7.67 -20.66 -12.48
N MET A 49 -6.48 -20.19 -12.87
CA MET A 49 -6.29 -18.87 -13.46
C MET A 49 -6.24 -19.01 -14.98
N ARG A 50 -7.29 -18.56 -15.65
CA ARG A 50 -7.37 -18.59 -17.12
C ARG A 50 -6.38 -17.58 -17.69
N PRO A 51 -5.55 -17.96 -18.69
CA PRO A 51 -4.68 -17.01 -19.37
C PRO A 51 -5.47 -15.84 -19.96
N ILE A 52 -4.88 -14.65 -19.91
CA ILE A 52 -5.49 -13.41 -20.42
C ILE A 52 -5.45 -13.47 -21.95
N ASP A 53 -6.59 -13.21 -22.59
CA ASP A 53 -6.69 -13.07 -24.04
C ASP A 53 -6.50 -11.62 -24.45
N MET A 54 -5.23 -11.23 -24.59
CA MET A 54 -4.88 -9.86 -24.98
C MET A 54 -5.11 -9.63 -26.48
N ALA A 55 -4.91 -10.65 -27.33
CA ALA A 55 -4.99 -10.51 -28.79
C ALA A 55 -6.39 -10.12 -29.27
N GLY A 56 -7.43 -10.57 -28.59
CA GLY A 56 -8.82 -10.21 -28.90
C GLY A 56 -9.19 -8.77 -28.52
N ALA A 57 -8.40 -8.11 -27.67
CA ALA A 57 -8.66 -6.75 -27.21
C ALA A 57 -7.65 -5.72 -27.75
N ASP A 58 -6.36 -6.04 -27.72
CA ASP A 58 -5.26 -5.22 -28.24
C ASP A 58 -4.11 -6.11 -28.72
N ALA A 59 -3.91 -6.18 -30.04
CA ALA A 59 -2.86 -6.98 -30.64
C ALA A 59 -1.44 -6.59 -30.17
N LYS A 60 -1.20 -5.30 -29.90
CA LYS A 60 0.09 -4.81 -29.40
C LYS A 60 0.43 -5.39 -28.03
N CYS A 61 -0.57 -5.51 -27.16
CA CYS A 61 -0.39 -6.16 -25.87
C CYS A 61 0.05 -7.62 -26.02
N ALA A 62 -0.55 -8.37 -26.95
CA ALA A 62 -0.16 -9.75 -27.23
C ALA A 62 1.26 -9.84 -27.80
N GLU A 63 1.66 -8.92 -28.69
CA GLU A 63 3.00 -8.84 -29.26
C GLU A 63 4.07 -8.63 -28.19
N LEU A 64 3.82 -7.77 -27.18
CA LEU A 64 4.73 -7.53 -26.06
C LEU A 64 5.04 -8.78 -25.24
N HIS A 65 4.17 -9.79 -25.30
CA HIS A 65 4.35 -11.09 -24.66
C HIS A 65 4.90 -12.17 -25.59
N GLY A 66 5.30 -11.81 -26.82
CA GLY A 66 5.82 -12.77 -27.80
C GLY A 66 4.81 -13.87 -28.14
N GLY A 67 3.52 -13.55 -28.19
CA GLY A 67 2.43 -14.47 -28.43
C GLY A 67 2.07 -15.37 -27.24
N LYS A 68 2.77 -15.27 -26.10
CA LYS A 68 2.39 -15.98 -24.87
C LYS A 68 1.22 -15.26 -24.20
N ARG A 69 0.36 -16.03 -23.57
CA ARG A 69 -0.79 -15.50 -22.82
C ARG A 69 -0.46 -15.49 -21.34
N PRO A 70 -0.19 -14.33 -20.73
CA PRO A 70 0.09 -14.25 -19.30
C PRO A 70 -1.14 -14.64 -18.47
N LYS A 71 -0.90 -15.07 -17.24
CA LYS A 71 -1.97 -15.32 -16.29
C LYS A 71 -2.24 -14.08 -15.45
N PRO A 72 -3.48 -13.88 -14.98
CA PRO A 72 -3.76 -12.86 -13.96
C PRO A 72 -2.93 -13.11 -12.69
N GLU A 73 -2.57 -12.04 -11.99
CA GLU A 73 -1.83 -12.12 -10.73
C GLU A 73 -2.75 -12.14 -9.49
N THR A 74 -4.06 -12.27 -9.70
CA THR A 74 -5.07 -12.26 -8.62
C THR A 74 -4.82 -13.31 -7.55
N VAL A 75 -4.39 -14.52 -7.91
CA VAL A 75 -3.98 -15.56 -6.95
C VAL A 75 -2.74 -16.26 -7.49
N VAL A 76 -1.61 -15.98 -6.90
CA VAL A 76 -0.32 -16.60 -7.29
C VAL A 76 0.16 -17.47 -6.14
N VAL A 77 -0.08 -18.78 -6.27
CA VAL A 77 0.46 -19.77 -5.34
C VAL A 77 1.81 -20.22 -5.85
N ASN A 78 2.83 -20.08 -5.01
CA ASN A 78 4.21 -20.49 -5.30
C ASN A 78 4.36 -22.03 -5.26
N ASP A 79 5.42 -22.56 -5.86
CA ASP A 79 5.68 -24.01 -5.92
C ASP A 79 5.85 -24.64 -4.51
N ASN A 80 6.27 -23.84 -3.52
CA ASN A 80 6.39 -24.28 -2.14
C ASN A 80 5.06 -24.21 -1.34
N GLY A 81 3.93 -23.94 -2.00
CA GLY A 81 2.62 -23.85 -1.37
C GLY A 81 2.35 -22.53 -0.62
N THR A 82 3.17 -21.51 -0.80
CA THR A 82 2.95 -20.18 -0.21
C THR A 82 2.22 -19.25 -1.17
N LEU A 83 1.68 -18.15 -0.64
CA LEU A 83 0.91 -17.16 -1.40
C LEU A 83 1.74 -15.88 -1.63
N ARG A 84 1.85 -15.47 -2.90
CA ARG A 84 2.47 -14.20 -3.31
C ARG A 84 1.46 -13.05 -3.26
N ASN A 85 1.97 -11.83 -3.32
CA ASN A 85 1.18 -10.60 -3.42
C ASN A 85 0.27 -10.35 -2.21
N VAL A 86 0.68 -10.81 -1.03
CA VAL A 86 0.00 -10.51 0.23
C VAL A 86 0.66 -9.29 0.86
N PHE A 87 -0.13 -8.28 1.18
CA PHE A 87 0.29 -7.17 2.02
C PHE A 87 0.37 -7.62 3.47
N VAL A 88 1.47 -7.34 4.15
CA VAL A 88 1.64 -7.59 5.58
C VAL A 88 2.16 -6.32 6.24
N TRP A 89 1.49 -5.84 7.29
CA TRP A 89 1.92 -4.62 7.98
C TRP A 89 1.55 -4.64 9.47
N VAL A 90 2.20 -3.75 10.22
CA VAL A 90 1.81 -3.47 11.61
C VAL A 90 0.54 -2.60 11.58
N LYS A 91 -0.59 -3.17 11.99
CA LYS A 91 -1.87 -2.46 12.05
C LYS A 91 -2.03 -1.62 13.31
N ALA A 92 -1.50 -2.10 14.43
CA ALA A 92 -1.57 -1.44 15.74
C ALA A 92 -0.35 -1.75 16.60
N GLY A 93 -0.08 -0.89 17.59
CA GLY A 93 1.03 -1.00 18.53
C GLY A 93 2.18 -0.01 18.26
N ILE A 94 2.00 0.88 17.27
CA ILE A 94 2.97 1.92 16.91
C ILE A 94 2.36 3.32 16.95
N GLU A 95 1.20 3.47 17.56
CA GLU A 95 0.51 4.74 17.72
C GLU A 95 1.37 5.72 18.52
N GLY A 96 1.24 7.00 18.22
CA GLY A 96 1.98 8.07 18.90
C GLY A 96 3.44 8.24 18.46
N TRP A 97 3.89 7.48 17.43
CA TRP A 97 5.18 7.70 16.80
C TRP A 97 5.07 8.46 15.48
N SER A 98 6.00 9.37 15.25
CA SER A 98 6.21 10.06 13.97
C SER A 98 7.45 9.49 13.31
N PHE A 99 7.28 8.93 12.11
CA PHE A 99 8.36 8.30 11.36
C PHE A 99 8.94 9.25 10.31
N PRO A 100 10.24 9.19 10.01
CA PRO A 100 10.81 9.98 8.93
C PRO A 100 10.11 9.65 7.60
N PRO A 101 10.00 10.62 6.68
CA PRO A 101 9.44 10.39 5.36
C PRO A 101 10.20 9.29 4.62
N ALA A 102 9.54 8.63 3.68
CA ALA A 102 10.23 7.71 2.78
C ALA A 102 11.11 8.50 1.81
N GLU A 103 12.25 7.92 1.45
CA GLU A 103 13.12 8.48 0.43
C GLU A 103 12.59 8.16 -0.98
N GLY A 104 12.66 9.15 -1.86
CA GLY A 104 12.26 9.02 -3.26
C GLY A 104 10.77 8.74 -3.48
N ASP A 105 10.41 8.52 -4.73
CA ASP A 105 9.05 8.20 -5.15
C ASP A 105 8.85 6.69 -5.25
N ALA A 106 7.65 6.23 -4.90
CA ALA A 106 7.21 4.89 -5.27
C ALA A 106 6.90 4.84 -6.76
N ALA A 107 7.22 3.75 -7.45
CA ALA A 107 6.99 3.62 -8.88
C ALA A 107 5.96 2.53 -9.19
N LEU A 108 5.06 2.83 -10.12
CA LEU A 108 4.13 1.88 -10.74
C LEU A 108 4.33 1.98 -12.26
N ASP A 109 4.80 0.90 -12.91
CA ASP A 109 5.04 0.90 -14.35
C ASP A 109 3.93 0.15 -15.10
N GLN A 110 3.53 0.68 -16.23
CA GLN A 110 2.65 0.06 -17.22
C GLN A 110 3.54 -0.57 -18.30
N LYS A 111 3.76 -1.87 -18.19
CA LYS A 111 4.67 -2.62 -19.03
C LYS A 111 4.09 -3.97 -19.44
N GLY A 112 4.10 -4.27 -20.72
CA GLY A 112 3.46 -5.47 -21.25
C GLY A 112 1.95 -5.48 -21.01
N CYS A 113 1.30 -4.31 -21.01
CA CYS A 113 -0.10 -4.15 -20.67
C CYS A 113 -0.46 -4.77 -19.31
N MET A 114 0.42 -4.64 -18.36
CA MET A 114 0.26 -5.02 -16.94
C MET A 114 0.78 -3.89 -16.07
N TYR A 115 0.35 -3.82 -14.81
CA TYR A 115 0.96 -2.95 -13.80
C TYR A 115 2.05 -3.68 -13.04
N TYR A 116 3.20 -3.04 -12.87
CA TYR A 116 4.33 -3.54 -12.06
C TYR A 116 4.79 -2.50 -11.04
N PRO A 117 4.90 -2.89 -9.77
CA PRO A 117 4.48 -4.19 -9.22
C PRO A 117 2.95 -4.31 -9.15
N HIS A 118 2.42 -5.55 -9.12
CA HIS A 118 0.99 -5.82 -8.96
C HIS A 118 0.43 -5.30 -7.63
N VAL A 119 1.23 -5.40 -6.55
CA VAL A 119 0.89 -4.89 -5.22
C VAL A 119 2.09 -4.17 -4.61
N GLN A 120 1.86 -3.03 -3.95
CA GLN A 120 2.92 -2.28 -3.28
C GLN A 120 2.40 -1.40 -2.15
N PHE A 121 3.29 -1.14 -1.18
CA PHE A 121 3.10 -0.07 -0.21
C PHE A 121 3.69 1.24 -0.73
N VAL A 122 3.03 2.33 -0.34
CA VAL A 122 3.51 3.70 -0.46
C VAL A 122 3.50 4.30 0.95
N ARG A 123 4.51 5.05 1.31
CA ARG A 123 4.50 5.77 2.59
C ARG A 123 3.60 6.99 2.49
N LYS A 124 2.92 7.31 3.58
CA LYS A 124 2.19 8.57 3.70
C LYS A 124 3.11 9.74 3.33
N ASP A 125 2.60 10.69 2.56
CA ASP A 125 3.28 11.85 2.00
C ASP A 125 4.35 11.56 0.93
N GLN A 126 4.60 10.29 0.61
CA GLN A 126 5.39 9.88 -0.56
C GLN A 126 4.59 10.07 -1.85
N SER A 127 5.25 10.41 -2.94
CA SER A 127 4.65 10.41 -4.27
C SER A 127 4.65 9.01 -4.87
N LEU A 128 3.58 8.70 -5.61
CA LEU A 128 3.51 7.57 -6.52
C LEU A 128 3.75 8.09 -7.95
N SER A 129 4.86 7.69 -8.57
CA SER A 129 5.15 7.97 -9.99
C SER A 129 4.66 6.81 -10.83
N VAL A 130 3.64 7.07 -11.67
CA VAL A 130 3.11 6.08 -12.61
C VAL A 130 3.74 6.30 -13.98
N LYS A 131 4.51 5.31 -14.43
CA LYS A 131 5.23 5.29 -15.70
C LYS A 131 4.44 4.55 -16.77
N THR A 132 4.78 4.82 -18.05
CA THR A 132 4.30 4.03 -19.17
C THR A 132 5.49 3.62 -20.02
N SER A 133 5.83 2.32 -19.99
CA SER A 133 6.93 1.72 -20.75
C SER A 133 6.45 1.07 -22.05
N ASP A 134 5.15 1.01 -22.28
CA ASP A 134 4.54 0.35 -23.43
C ASP A 134 4.38 1.30 -24.63
N PRO A 135 4.43 0.77 -25.87
CA PRO A 135 4.15 1.52 -27.09
C PRO A 135 2.64 1.62 -27.39
N THR A 136 1.78 1.39 -26.42
CA THR A 136 0.32 1.52 -26.52
C THR A 136 -0.23 2.43 -25.43
N ALA A 137 -1.46 2.94 -25.61
CA ALA A 137 -2.08 3.85 -24.67
C ALA A 137 -2.67 3.10 -23.47
N HIS A 138 -2.49 3.68 -22.31
CA HIS A 138 -3.10 3.24 -21.05
C HIS A 138 -3.78 4.41 -20.36
N ASN A 139 -4.51 4.12 -19.31
CA ASN A 139 -4.84 5.08 -18.25
C ASN A 139 -4.57 4.46 -16.88
N VAL A 140 -4.30 5.32 -15.92
CA VAL A 140 -4.20 4.91 -14.53
C VAL A 140 -5.38 5.47 -13.75
N HIS A 141 -6.26 4.58 -13.29
CA HIS A 141 -7.47 4.92 -12.54
C HIS A 141 -7.38 4.33 -11.13
N GLY A 142 -7.09 5.19 -10.15
CA GLY A 142 -7.01 4.85 -8.73
C GLY A 142 -8.33 5.09 -8.01
N TYR A 143 -8.85 4.06 -7.36
CA TYR A 143 -10.12 4.06 -6.63
C TYR A 143 -9.89 4.27 -5.12
N GLY A 144 -9.21 5.36 -4.75
CA GLY A 144 -8.98 5.70 -3.35
C GLY A 144 -10.30 5.92 -2.59
N LYS A 145 -10.37 5.40 -1.38
CA LYS A 145 -11.49 5.63 -0.45
C LYS A 145 -11.17 6.74 0.55
N VAL A 146 -9.90 6.87 0.90
CA VAL A 146 -9.38 7.88 1.83
C VAL A 146 -8.55 8.92 1.09
N ASN A 147 -7.61 8.49 0.24
CA ASN A 147 -6.95 9.38 -0.71
C ASN A 147 -7.87 9.72 -1.87
N ARG A 148 -7.67 10.91 -2.45
CA ARG A 148 -8.49 11.37 -3.56
C ARG A 148 -8.41 10.40 -4.74
N PRO A 149 -9.53 9.92 -5.29
CA PRO A 149 -9.55 9.14 -6.53
C PRO A 149 -8.94 9.93 -7.69
N PHE A 150 -8.31 9.24 -8.62
CA PHE A 150 -7.70 9.86 -9.79
C PHE A 150 -7.87 8.97 -11.03
N ASN A 151 -7.99 9.61 -12.19
CA ASN A 151 -7.97 8.95 -13.50
C ASN A 151 -7.16 9.81 -14.46
N ARG A 152 -6.10 9.25 -15.05
CA ARG A 152 -5.20 9.96 -15.97
C ARG A 152 -4.88 9.09 -17.16
N SER A 153 -5.03 9.64 -18.35
CA SER A 153 -4.62 9.02 -19.60
C SER A 153 -3.11 9.14 -19.78
N GLN A 154 -2.49 8.06 -20.26
CA GLN A 154 -1.07 8.01 -20.60
C GLN A 154 -0.90 7.37 -21.98
N PRO A 155 -0.86 8.18 -23.07
CA PRO A 155 -0.46 7.69 -24.39
C PRO A 155 1.01 7.27 -24.41
N PRO A 156 1.48 6.51 -25.41
CA PRO A 156 2.88 6.13 -25.53
C PRO A 156 3.83 7.32 -25.43
N GLY A 157 4.86 7.19 -24.60
CA GLY A 157 5.86 8.25 -24.40
C GLY A 157 5.36 9.44 -23.56
N ALA A 158 4.19 9.36 -22.95
CA ALA A 158 3.73 10.38 -22.01
C ALA A 158 4.65 10.50 -20.80
N ALA A 159 4.70 11.71 -20.23
CA ALA A 159 5.37 11.92 -18.94
C ALA A 159 4.73 11.10 -17.83
N ASP A 160 5.51 10.82 -16.78
CA ASP A 160 5.04 10.15 -15.60
C ASP A 160 3.88 10.92 -14.95
N VAL A 161 2.87 10.18 -14.50
CA VAL A 161 1.79 10.73 -13.69
C VAL A 161 2.20 10.64 -12.22
N VAL A 162 2.36 11.79 -11.57
CA VAL A 162 2.73 11.85 -10.16
C VAL A 162 1.50 12.11 -9.30
N VAL A 163 1.24 11.21 -8.34
CA VAL A 163 0.12 11.30 -7.40
C VAL A 163 0.66 11.29 -5.97
N LYS A 164 0.30 12.30 -5.18
CA LYS A 164 0.65 12.34 -3.75
C LYS A 164 -0.30 11.49 -2.93
N MET A 165 0.27 10.64 -2.07
CA MET A 165 -0.44 9.77 -1.14
C MET A 165 -0.32 10.34 0.28
N ASN A 166 -1.25 11.24 0.67
CA ASN A 166 -1.14 12.03 1.90
C ASN A 166 -1.96 11.52 3.09
N ARG A 167 -2.62 10.38 2.94
CA ARG A 167 -3.40 9.72 3.98
C ARG A 167 -3.18 8.23 3.94
N ASP A 168 -3.28 7.59 5.09
CA ASP A 168 -3.27 6.12 5.15
C ASP A 168 -4.44 5.57 4.32
N GLU A 169 -4.16 4.55 3.50
CA GLU A 169 -5.14 3.88 2.64
C GLU A 169 -5.02 2.38 2.85
N VAL A 170 -5.61 1.92 3.92
CA VAL A 170 -5.76 0.50 4.26
C VAL A 170 -7.23 0.24 4.61
N PRO A 171 -7.88 -0.76 4.02
CA PRO A 171 -7.33 -1.72 3.03
C PRO A 171 -6.87 -1.03 1.73
N PRO A 172 -5.98 -1.69 0.95
CA PRO A 172 -5.38 -1.11 -0.25
C PRO A 172 -6.40 -0.62 -1.29
N MET A 173 -6.11 0.54 -1.90
CA MET A 173 -6.88 0.99 -3.06
C MET A 173 -6.61 0.12 -4.28
N LYS A 174 -7.63 -0.10 -5.08
CA LYS A 174 -7.50 -0.71 -6.40
C LYS A 174 -7.09 0.33 -7.42
N VAL A 175 -6.17 -0.04 -8.30
CA VAL A 175 -5.80 0.71 -9.50
C VAL A 175 -6.15 -0.14 -10.73
N LYS A 176 -6.71 0.47 -11.78
CA LYS A 176 -7.12 -0.20 -13.02
C LYS A 176 -6.71 0.61 -14.24
N CYS A 177 -6.58 -0.07 -15.37
CA CYS A 177 -6.69 0.53 -16.68
C CYS A 177 -8.12 0.33 -17.20
N ASP A 178 -8.78 1.40 -17.68
CA ASP A 178 -10.13 1.31 -18.23
C ASP A 178 -10.11 0.82 -19.69
N ILE A 179 -8.95 0.90 -20.37
CA ILE A 179 -8.74 0.42 -21.74
C ILE A 179 -8.49 -1.10 -21.73
N HIS A 180 -7.70 -1.60 -20.77
CA HIS A 180 -7.30 -3.00 -20.67
C HIS A 180 -7.83 -3.61 -19.38
N PRO A 181 -8.99 -4.26 -19.39
CA PRO A 181 -9.74 -4.64 -18.17
C PRO A 181 -9.02 -5.65 -17.28
N TRP A 182 -8.00 -6.35 -17.78
CA TRP A 182 -7.16 -7.26 -17.00
C TRP A 182 -6.05 -6.53 -16.21
N MET A 183 -5.67 -5.29 -16.62
CA MET A 183 -4.66 -4.50 -15.91
C MET A 183 -5.24 -3.97 -14.61
N ASN A 184 -4.74 -4.48 -13.52
CA ASN A 184 -5.05 -3.97 -12.19
C ASN A 184 -3.85 -4.11 -11.26
N ALA A 185 -3.82 -3.27 -10.22
CA ALA A 185 -2.86 -3.28 -9.14
C ALA A 185 -3.53 -2.86 -7.84
N TYR A 186 -2.85 -3.07 -6.72
CA TYR A 186 -3.32 -2.62 -5.41
C TYR A 186 -2.22 -1.84 -4.69
N ILE A 187 -2.60 -0.73 -4.08
CA ILE A 187 -1.69 0.18 -3.38
C ILE A 187 -2.21 0.43 -1.98
N ALA A 188 -1.41 0.07 -0.99
CA ALA A 188 -1.63 0.45 0.40
C ALA A 188 -0.79 1.68 0.74
N VAL A 189 -1.33 2.58 1.56
CA VAL A 189 -0.59 3.73 2.07
C VAL A 189 -0.55 3.65 3.59
N VAL A 190 0.64 3.73 4.18
CA VAL A 190 0.85 3.67 5.62
C VAL A 190 1.87 4.71 6.09
N ALA A 191 1.69 5.24 7.29
CA ALA A 191 2.56 6.27 7.87
C ALA A 191 3.91 5.75 8.38
N HIS A 192 4.09 4.44 8.51
CA HIS A 192 5.24 3.80 9.17
C HIS A 192 5.99 2.84 8.22
N PRO A 193 7.27 2.47 8.51
CA PRO A 193 8.06 1.60 7.64
C PRO A 193 7.83 0.08 7.85
N TYR A 194 6.95 -0.32 8.76
CA TYR A 194 6.77 -1.72 9.15
C TYR A 194 5.73 -2.43 8.28
N TYR A 195 6.13 -2.74 7.07
CA TYR A 195 5.32 -3.46 6.09
C TYR A 195 6.19 -4.32 5.18
N ALA A 196 5.57 -5.28 4.55
CA ALA A 196 6.17 -6.14 3.54
C ALA A 196 5.12 -6.62 2.54
N VAL A 197 5.56 -7.06 1.37
CA VAL A 197 4.74 -7.79 0.39
C VAL A 197 5.39 -9.16 0.19
N THR A 198 4.59 -10.23 0.23
CA THR A 198 5.12 -11.58 0.02
C THR A 198 5.55 -11.81 -1.43
N GLY A 199 6.75 -12.36 -1.59
CA GLY A 199 7.39 -12.66 -2.87
C GLY A 199 7.27 -14.13 -3.31
N PRO A 200 8.23 -14.59 -4.15
CA PRO A 200 8.23 -15.96 -4.71
C PRO A 200 8.36 -17.07 -3.68
N ASP A 201 8.83 -16.78 -2.49
CA ASP A 201 8.95 -17.73 -1.38
C ASP A 201 7.83 -17.58 -0.34
N GLY A 202 6.95 -16.58 -0.53
CA GLY A 202 5.85 -16.26 0.37
C GLY A 202 6.27 -15.72 1.73
N SER A 203 7.55 -15.38 1.92
CA SER A 203 8.07 -14.84 3.17
C SER A 203 7.80 -13.35 3.32
N PHE A 204 7.85 -12.89 4.58
CA PHE A 204 7.87 -11.47 4.93
C PHE A 204 8.77 -11.22 6.13
N LYS A 205 9.24 -9.97 6.26
CA LYS A 205 10.06 -9.53 7.39
C LYS A 205 9.69 -8.10 7.77
N LEU A 206 9.36 -7.90 9.05
CA LEU A 206 9.17 -6.60 9.70
C LEU A 206 10.32 -6.41 10.69
N ALA A 207 11.35 -5.72 10.26
CA ALA A 207 12.57 -5.54 11.03
C ALA A 207 12.57 -4.19 11.77
N ASN A 208 13.46 -4.06 12.74
CA ASN A 208 13.69 -2.83 13.49
C ASN A 208 12.44 -2.35 14.25
N LEU A 209 11.67 -3.29 14.78
CA LEU A 209 10.56 -2.99 15.68
C LEU A 209 11.08 -2.73 17.10
N PRO A 210 10.52 -1.77 17.84
CA PRO A 210 10.73 -1.70 19.29
C PRO A 210 10.18 -2.96 19.97
N PRO A 211 10.68 -3.32 21.15
CA PRO A 211 9.97 -4.26 22.02
C PRO A 211 8.55 -3.78 22.29
N GLY A 212 7.55 -4.66 22.12
CA GLY A 212 6.16 -4.27 22.26
C GLY A 212 5.15 -5.35 21.93
N THR A 213 3.90 -4.98 21.90
CA THR A 213 2.79 -5.83 21.43
C THR A 213 2.19 -5.21 20.19
N TYR A 214 2.12 -5.98 19.13
CA TYR A 214 1.69 -5.53 17.81
C TYR A 214 0.54 -6.35 17.28
N THR A 215 -0.38 -5.71 16.59
CA THR A 215 -1.34 -6.40 15.71
C THR A 215 -0.77 -6.37 14.30
N ILE A 216 -0.47 -7.54 13.75
CA ILE A 216 0.00 -7.71 12.38
C ILE A 216 -1.19 -8.13 11.52
N GLU A 217 -1.48 -7.38 10.47
CA GLU A 217 -2.51 -7.70 9.50
C GLU A 217 -1.87 -8.21 8.20
N ALA A 218 -2.42 -9.29 7.65
CA ALA A 218 -2.18 -9.76 6.30
C ALA A 218 -3.44 -9.55 5.46
N TRP A 219 -3.30 -8.99 4.25
CA TRP A 219 -4.41 -8.74 3.33
C TRP A 219 -4.08 -9.20 1.92
N HIS A 220 -5.04 -9.83 1.27
CA HIS A 220 -4.92 -10.28 -0.11
C HIS A 220 -6.16 -9.89 -0.92
N GLU A 221 -5.99 -9.44 -2.18
CA GLU A 221 -7.07 -8.90 -3.03
C GLU A 221 -8.29 -9.83 -3.21
N LYS A 222 -8.11 -11.15 -3.08
CA LYS A 222 -9.14 -12.16 -3.27
C LYS A 222 -9.74 -12.66 -1.96
N TYR A 223 -8.96 -12.56 -0.85
CA TYR A 223 -9.35 -13.14 0.42
C TYR A 223 -9.54 -12.05 1.47
N GLU A 224 -10.24 -12.37 2.54
CA GLU A 224 -10.42 -11.42 3.64
C GLU A 224 -9.11 -11.22 4.41
N ALA A 225 -8.96 -10.02 4.99
CA ALA A 225 -7.85 -9.73 5.89
C ALA A 225 -7.83 -10.69 7.08
N THR A 226 -6.63 -11.03 7.56
CA THR A 226 -6.42 -11.80 8.78
C THR A 226 -5.40 -11.12 9.67
N GLU A 227 -5.55 -11.27 10.98
CA GLU A 227 -4.73 -10.57 11.97
C GLU A 227 -4.17 -11.54 12.99
N GLN A 228 -2.99 -11.20 13.52
CA GLN A 228 -2.39 -11.87 14.67
C GLN A 228 -1.80 -10.84 15.62
N THR A 229 -1.97 -11.07 16.92
CA THR A 229 -1.30 -10.25 17.94
C THR A 229 -0.01 -10.93 18.34
N VAL A 230 1.08 -10.18 18.31
CA VAL A 230 2.45 -10.65 18.59
C VAL A 230 3.05 -9.76 19.67
N LYS A 231 3.55 -10.37 20.76
CA LYS A 231 4.37 -9.70 21.77
C LYS A 231 5.81 -10.06 21.51
N ILE A 232 6.70 -9.06 21.41
CA ILE A 232 8.11 -9.26 21.10
C ILE A 232 8.99 -8.47 22.06
N GLY A 233 10.06 -9.09 22.54
CA GLY A 233 11.05 -8.52 23.46
C GLY A 233 12.22 -7.85 22.76
N ASP A 234 13.15 -7.30 23.55
CA ASP A 234 14.38 -6.70 23.05
C ASP A 234 15.24 -7.75 22.31
N LYS A 235 15.73 -7.38 21.12
CA LYS A 235 16.57 -8.23 20.24
C LYS A 235 15.95 -9.58 19.87
N GLU A 236 14.68 -9.75 20.12
CA GLU A 236 13.96 -10.98 19.81
C GLU A 236 13.60 -11.05 18.32
N THR A 237 13.60 -12.27 17.79
CA THR A 237 12.99 -12.58 16.49
C THR A 237 11.86 -13.56 16.71
N GLN A 238 10.64 -13.15 16.35
CA GLN A 238 9.48 -14.05 16.34
C GLN A 238 9.09 -14.42 14.92
N THR A 239 8.63 -15.65 14.74
CA THR A 239 8.12 -16.15 13.46
C THR A 239 6.64 -16.43 13.57
N ILE A 240 5.85 -15.89 12.66
CA ILE A 240 4.40 -16.10 12.56
C ILE A 240 4.01 -16.63 11.18
N GLU A 241 2.83 -17.22 11.07
CA GLU A 241 2.34 -17.77 9.83
C GLU A 241 0.90 -17.35 9.59
N PHE A 242 0.61 -16.86 8.39
CA PHE A 242 -0.75 -16.66 7.93
C PHE A 242 -1.13 -17.76 6.95
N THR A 243 -2.41 -18.15 6.93
CA THR A 243 -2.91 -19.17 5.99
C THR A 243 -4.16 -18.66 5.27
N TYR A 244 -4.17 -18.82 3.94
CA TYR A 244 -5.30 -18.50 3.07
C TYR A 244 -5.76 -19.70 2.25
N PRO A 245 -7.07 -19.75 1.88
CA PRO A 245 -8.15 -18.98 2.49
C PRO A 245 -8.31 -19.30 3.97
N LYS A 246 -8.94 -18.40 4.73
CA LYS A 246 -9.30 -18.71 6.13
C LYS A 246 -10.15 -19.97 6.16
N LYS A 247 -9.82 -20.88 7.07
CA LYS A 247 -10.73 -22.00 7.40
C LYS A 247 -11.99 -21.42 8.03
N LYS A 248 -13.15 -21.78 7.48
CA LYS A 248 -14.45 -21.45 8.05
C LYS A 248 -14.68 -22.19 9.35
#